data_34e7908992bc2d0e1fe1d01dfa22939a
#
_entry.id   34e7908992bc2d0e1fe1d01dfa22939a
#
_cell.length_a   1.000
_cell.length_b   1.000
_cell.length_c   1.000
_cell.angle_alpha   90.00
_cell.angle_beta   90.00
_cell.angle_gamma   90.00
#
_symmetry.space_group_name_H-M   'P 1'
#
loop_
_entity.id
_entity.type
_entity.pdbx_description
1 polymer ?
#
loop_
_entity_poly.entity_id
_entity_poly.type
_entity_poly.pdbx_seq_one_letter_code
_entity_poly.pdbx_strand_id
1 'polypeptide(L)'
;MTERELDILLREYGGAVRAVCRAILPGHPQDAEEAEADTFYKLWRGAHLPADETHRRRLVVLTARQCAIDRYRALLRRGETLPLDDRDDAELAVALESELETRELMAQILALPPPDGELFLRRYLYGETAAQLGVHFNMPAATVRTRLHRARLALQKLLKEG
;
A
#
# COMPACT_ATOMS: atom_id res chain seq x y z
N MET A 1 -18.19 15.67 -3.32
CA MET A 1 -18.05 14.70 -4.42
C MET A 1 -19.43 14.21 -4.84
N THR A 2 -19.67 14.12 -6.13
CA THR A 2 -20.95 13.64 -6.69
C THR A 2 -20.94 12.10 -6.75
N GLU A 3 -22.13 11.49 -6.90
CA GLU A 3 -22.24 10.04 -7.09
C GLU A 3 -21.51 9.58 -8.33
N ARG A 4 -21.52 10.39 -9.39
CA ARG A 4 -20.81 10.07 -10.63
C ARG A 4 -19.30 10.03 -10.44
N GLU A 5 -18.75 10.97 -9.67
CA GLU A 5 -17.32 10.98 -9.33
C GLU A 5 -16.96 9.76 -8.50
N LEU A 6 -17.82 9.35 -7.56
CA LEU A 6 -17.60 8.14 -6.77
C LEU A 6 -17.59 6.88 -7.66
N ASP A 7 -18.52 6.80 -8.62
CA ASP A 7 -18.56 5.67 -9.57
C ASP A 7 -17.26 5.58 -10.40
N ILE A 8 -16.74 6.73 -10.82
CA ILE A 8 -15.48 6.79 -11.57
C ILE A 8 -14.33 6.29 -10.70
N LEU A 9 -14.28 6.72 -9.44
CA LEU A 9 -13.26 6.27 -8.49
C LEU A 9 -13.31 4.75 -8.28
N LEU A 10 -14.49 4.21 -8.09
CA LEU A 10 -14.67 2.76 -7.91
C LEU A 10 -14.19 1.98 -9.11
N ARG A 11 -14.46 2.45 -10.32
CA ARG A 11 -14.04 1.79 -11.57
C ARG A 11 -12.53 1.88 -11.77
N GLU A 12 -11.95 3.07 -11.59
CA GLU A 12 -10.54 3.31 -11.86
C GLU A 12 -9.61 2.75 -10.78
N TYR A 13 -10.01 2.88 -9.51
CA TYR A 13 -9.11 2.59 -8.40
C TYR A 13 -9.55 1.41 -7.52
N GLY A 14 -10.70 0.81 -7.78
CA GLY A 14 -11.19 -0.31 -6.99
C GLY A 14 -10.20 -1.45 -6.88
N GLY A 15 -9.54 -1.81 -7.98
CA GLY A 15 -8.51 -2.85 -7.99
C GLY A 15 -7.29 -2.51 -7.15
N ALA A 16 -6.81 -1.26 -7.24
CA ALA A 16 -5.66 -0.80 -6.47
C ALA A 16 -5.96 -0.76 -4.97
N VAL A 17 -7.14 -0.25 -4.59
CA VAL A 17 -7.60 -0.22 -3.19
C VAL A 17 -7.67 -1.64 -2.63
N ARG A 18 -8.28 -2.56 -3.38
CA ARG A 18 -8.38 -3.97 -2.98
C ARG A 18 -6.99 -4.59 -2.77
N ALA A 19 -6.07 -4.35 -3.68
CA ALA A 19 -4.71 -4.88 -3.58
C ALA A 19 -3.99 -4.39 -2.32
N VAL A 20 -4.10 -3.11 -2.01
CA VAL A 20 -3.52 -2.51 -0.81
C VAL A 20 -4.13 -3.12 0.46
N CYS A 21 -5.46 -3.17 0.54
CA CYS A 21 -6.14 -3.66 1.73
C CYS A 21 -5.84 -5.14 1.99
N ARG A 22 -5.82 -5.96 0.94
CA ARG A 22 -5.49 -7.38 1.06
C ARG A 22 -4.03 -7.63 1.40
N ALA A 23 -3.12 -6.77 0.93
CA ALA A 23 -1.70 -6.88 1.27
C ALA A 23 -1.44 -6.60 2.75
N ILE A 24 -2.16 -5.66 3.33
CA ILE A 24 -1.98 -5.26 4.74
C ILE A 24 -2.78 -6.17 5.68
N LEU A 25 -3.88 -6.75 5.22
CA LEU A 25 -4.77 -7.58 6.02
C LEU A 25 -4.88 -9.02 5.47
N PRO A 26 -3.73 -9.71 5.31
CA PRO A 26 -3.74 -11.08 4.80
C PRO A 26 -4.42 -12.02 5.80
N GLY A 27 -5.20 -12.98 5.28
CA GLY A 27 -5.93 -13.91 6.12
C GLY A 27 -7.17 -13.32 6.80
N HIS A 28 -7.48 -12.04 6.57
CA HIS A 28 -8.65 -11.36 7.13
C HIS A 28 -9.47 -10.70 6.01
N PRO A 29 -10.10 -11.49 5.12
CA PRO A 29 -10.78 -10.94 3.94
C PRO A 29 -11.93 -10.01 4.29
N GLN A 30 -12.65 -10.27 5.38
CA GLN A 30 -13.76 -9.42 5.80
C GLN A 30 -13.27 -8.05 6.27
N ASP A 31 -12.19 -8.02 7.05
CA ASP A 31 -11.57 -6.75 7.48
C ASP A 31 -10.99 -5.99 6.27
N ALA A 32 -10.43 -6.68 5.29
CA ALA A 32 -9.95 -6.06 4.07
C ALA A 32 -11.09 -5.42 3.28
N GLU A 33 -12.22 -6.09 3.14
CA GLU A 33 -13.42 -5.54 2.48
C GLU A 33 -13.95 -4.31 3.21
N GLU A 34 -13.98 -4.34 4.53
CA GLU A 34 -14.40 -3.20 5.34
C GLU A 34 -13.44 -2.02 5.18
N ALA A 35 -12.14 -2.27 5.09
CA ALA A 35 -11.15 -1.23 4.81
C ALA A 35 -11.34 -0.63 3.42
N GLU A 36 -11.67 -1.44 2.42
CA GLU A 36 -12.01 -0.96 1.08
C GLU A 36 -13.21 -0.01 1.13
N ALA A 37 -14.27 -0.41 1.82
CA ALA A 37 -15.48 0.41 1.97
C ALA A 37 -15.17 1.73 2.71
N ASP A 38 -14.41 1.66 3.79
CA ASP A 38 -13.99 2.84 4.56
C ASP A 38 -13.19 3.81 3.70
N THR A 39 -12.34 3.29 2.82
CA THR A 39 -11.53 4.09 1.89
C THR A 39 -12.43 4.94 1.00
N PHE A 40 -13.38 4.32 0.32
CA PHE A 40 -14.27 5.05 -0.58
C PHE A 40 -15.21 5.98 0.17
N TYR A 41 -15.62 5.62 1.37
CA TYR A 41 -16.41 6.49 2.23
C TYR A 41 -15.64 7.76 2.60
N LYS A 42 -14.38 7.63 3.02
CA LYS A 42 -13.52 8.79 3.33
C LYS A 42 -13.29 9.66 2.11
N LEU A 43 -13.02 9.07 0.96
CA LEU A 43 -12.83 9.81 -0.28
C LEU A 43 -14.10 10.57 -0.67
N TRP A 44 -15.25 9.92 -0.52
CA TRP A 44 -16.55 10.55 -0.82
C TRP A 44 -16.83 11.76 0.07
N ARG A 45 -16.46 11.67 1.34
CA ARG A 45 -16.63 12.79 2.29
C ARG A 45 -15.57 13.87 2.16
N GLY A 46 -14.48 13.59 1.48
CA GLY A 46 -13.41 14.55 1.25
C GLY A 46 -13.83 15.66 0.30
N ALA A 47 -13.12 16.80 0.36
CA ALA A 47 -13.52 18.00 -0.36
C ALA A 47 -13.34 17.87 -1.87
N HIS A 48 -12.15 17.59 -2.34
CA HIS A 48 -11.85 17.53 -3.77
C HIS A 48 -10.77 16.51 -4.09
N LEU A 49 -10.93 15.87 -5.24
CA LEU A 49 -9.90 15.03 -5.80
C LEU A 49 -8.92 15.87 -6.61
N PRO A 50 -7.60 15.57 -6.52
CA PRO A 50 -6.63 16.19 -7.41
C PRO A 50 -7.00 15.94 -8.87
N ALA A 51 -6.85 16.96 -9.72
CA ALA A 51 -7.11 16.85 -11.14
C ALA A 51 -6.05 16.00 -11.85
N ASP A 52 -4.82 16.06 -11.36
CA ASP A 52 -3.71 15.26 -11.88
C ASP A 52 -3.86 13.80 -11.46
N GLU A 53 -3.77 12.89 -12.43
CA GLU A 53 -3.98 11.46 -12.22
C GLU A 53 -2.96 10.84 -11.24
N THR A 54 -1.71 11.26 -11.29
CA THR A 54 -0.67 10.77 -10.39
C THR A 54 -0.96 11.14 -8.94
N HIS A 55 -1.33 12.40 -8.69
CA HIS A 55 -1.69 12.86 -7.34
C HIS A 55 -2.99 12.23 -6.85
N ARG A 56 -3.97 12.06 -7.74
CA ARG A 56 -5.24 11.41 -7.42
C ARG A 56 -5.02 9.96 -7.02
N ARG A 57 -4.25 9.21 -7.80
CA ARG A 57 -3.91 7.82 -7.48
C ARG A 57 -3.18 7.70 -6.14
N ARG A 58 -2.23 8.59 -5.91
CA ARG A 58 -1.49 8.63 -4.64
C ARG A 58 -2.41 8.86 -3.46
N LEU A 59 -3.34 9.83 -3.56
CA LEU A 59 -4.31 10.10 -2.51
C LEU A 59 -5.17 8.87 -2.22
N VAL A 60 -5.69 8.22 -3.26
CA VAL A 60 -6.53 7.03 -3.12
C VAL A 60 -5.77 5.90 -2.42
N VAL A 61 -4.54 5.62 -2.86
CA VAL A 61 -3.72 4.53 -2.30
C VAL A 61 -3.31 4.83 -0.86
N LEU A 62 -2.92 6.05 -0.54
CA LEU A 62 -2.57 6.44 0.82
C LEU A 62 -3.78 6.36 1.76
N THR A 63 -4.95 6.74 1.29
CA THR A 63 -6.19 6.61 2.06
C THR A 63 -6.51 5.14 2.33
N ALA A 64 -6.37 4.29 1.33
CA ALA A 64 -6.56 2.84 1.48
C ALA A 64 -5.59 2.24 2.49
N ARG A 65 -4.32 2.62 2.42
CA ARG A 65 -3.30 2.17 3.39
C ARG A 65 -3.66 2.57 4.80
N GLN A 66 -4.05 3.81 4.99
CA GLN A 66 -4.44 4.31 6.31
C GLN A 66 -5.61 3.52 6.89
N CYS A 67 -6.65 3.28 6.10
CA CYS A 67 -7.81 2.49 6.53
C CYS A 67 -7.42 1.06 6.88
N ALA A 68 -6.59 0.43 6.05
CA ALA A 68 -6.14 -0.94 6.28
C ALA A 68 -5.23 -1.04 7.51
N ILE A 69 -4.35 -0.07 7.72
CA ILE A 69 -3.46 -0.02 8.89
C ILE A 69 -4.27 0.17 10.18
N ASP A 70 -5.30 1.00 10.16
CA ASP A 70 -6.18 1.18 11.31
C ASP A 70 -6.86 -0.15 11.69
N ARG A 71 -7.30 -0.92 10.70
CA ARG A 71 -7.87 -2.26 10.91
C ARG A 71 -6.82 -3.24 11.42
N TYR A 72 -5.61 -3.20 10.87
CA TYR A 72 -4.49 -4.02 11.34
C TYR A 72 -4.20 -3.77 12.82
N ARG A 73 -4.15 -2.51 13.23
CA ARG A 73 -3.94 -2.14 14.65
C ARG A 73 -5.08 -2.64 15.54
N ALA A 74 -6.31 -2.59 15.05
CA ALA A 74 -7.46 -3.12 15.78
C ALA A 74 -7.37 -4.64 15.97
N LEU A 75 -6.93 -5.37 14.94
CA LEU A 75 -6.71 -6.82 15.03
C LEU A 75 -5.63 -7.16 16.06
N LEU A 76 -4.53 -6.40 16.07
CA LEU A 76 -3.46 -6.60 17.07
C LEU A 76 -3.98 -6.38 18.49
N ARG A 77 -4.80 -5.35 18.70
CA ARG A 77 -5.39 -5.09 20.03
C ARG A 77 -6.29 -6.22 20.51
N ARG A 78 -6.95 -6.94 19.59
CA ARG A 78 -7.77 -8.10 19.91
C ARG A 78 -6.96 -9.40 20.06
N GLY A 79 -5.63 -9.32 19.90
CA GLY A 79 -4.75 -10.47 19.99
C GLY A 79 -4.77 -11.39 18.79
N GLU A 80 -5.32 -10.96 17.66
CA GLU A 80 -5.34 -11.73 16.43
C GLU A 80 -3.99 -11.67 15.73
N THR A 81 -3.62 -12.77 15.05
CA THR A 81 -2.34 -12.86 14.33
C THR A 81 -2.56 -12.82 12.82
N LEU A 82 -1.55 -12.34 12.11
CA LEU A 82 -1.49 -12.37 10.65
C LEU A 82 -0.47 -13.43 10.22
N PRO A 83 -0.58 -13.98 8.98
CA PRO A 83 0.46 -14.87 8.44
C PRO A 83 1.84 -14.20 8.49
N LEU A 84 2.88 -14.98 8.83
CA LEU A 84 4.22 -14.45 9.11
C LEU A 84 4.80 -13.60 7.98
N ASP A 85 4.71 -14.06 6.73
CA ASP A 85 5.31 -13.36 5.60
C ASP A 85 4.60 -12.03 5.30
N ASP A 86 3.28 -12.03 5.45
CA ASP A 86 2.46 -10.85 5.18
C ASP A 86 2.43 -9.90 6.38
N ARG A 87 2.62 -10.43 7.60
CA ARG A 87 2.70 -9.62 8.81
C ARG A 87 3.91 -8.67 8.76
N ASP A 88 5.05 -9.15 8.25
CA ASP A 88 6.24 -8.32 8.09
C ASP A 88 5.98 -7.14 7.15
N ASP A 89 5.26 -7.37 6.05
CA ASP A 89 4.90 -6.31 5.12
C ASP A 89 3.94 -5.30 5.74
N ALA A 90 2.98 -5.78 6.54
CA ALA A 90 2.04 -4.92 7.26
C ALA A 90 2.76 -4.07 8.32
N GLU A 91 3.72 -4.63 9.05
CA GLU A 91 4.53 -3.90 10.02
C GLU A 91 5.36 -2.81 9.35
N LEU A 92 5.96 -3.11 8.19
CA LEU A 92 6.69 -2.12 7.43
C LEU A 92 5.77 -1.01 6.93
N ALA A 93 4.59 -1.35 6.44
CA ALA A 93 3.60 -0.36 6.00
C ALA A 93 3.22 0.58 7.14
N VAL A 94 3.03 0.06 8.36
CA VAL A 94 2.76 0.87 9.55
C VAL A 94 3.93 1.79 9.86
N ALA A 95 5.16 1.27 9.83
CA ALA A 95 6.36 2.05 10.12
C ALA A 95 6.59 3.17 9.10
N LEU A 96 6.30 2.92 7.83
CA LEU A 96 6.50 3.90 6.75
C LEU A 96 5.40 4.94 6.65
N GLU A 97 4.22 4.69 7.24
CA GLU A 97 3.07 5.58 7.12
C GLU A 97 3.39 7.02 7.53
N SER A 98 4.04 7.20 8.66
CA SER A 98 4.37 8.52 9.20
C SER A 98 5.53 9.19 8.47
N GLU A 99 6.30 8.44 7.69
CA GLU A 99 7.53 8.92 7.07
C GLU A 99 7.46 9.01 5.54
N LEU A 100 6.34 8.58 4.94
CA LEU A 100 6.18 8.56 3.48
C LEU A 100 6.38 9.91 2.80
N GLU A 101 6.18 11.00 3.52
CA GLU A 101 6.36 12.34 2.98
C GLU A 101 7.75 12.91 3.21
N THR A 102 8.60 12.22 3.96
CA THR A 102 9.95 12.71 4.17
C THR A 102 10.80 12.49 2.91
N ARG A 103 11.49 13.55 2.48
CA ARG A 103 12.38 13.47 1.31
C ARG A 103 13.52 12.49 1.53
N GLU A 104 13.99 12.40 2.76
CA GLU A 104 15.08 11.50 3.12
C GLU A 104 14.70 10.03 2.93
N LEU A 105 13.53 9.63 3.41
CA LEU A 105 13.07 8.26 3.23
C LEU A 105 12.86 7.93 1.75
N MET A 106 12.26 8.85 0.99
CA MET A 106 12.08 8.66 -0.45
C MET A 106 13.41 8.50 -1.16
N ALA A 107 14.41 9.31 -0.78
CA ALA A 107 15.75 9.20 -1.34
C ALA A 107 16.39 7.84 -1.04
N GLN A 108 16.20 7.31 0.16
CA GLN A 108 16.69 5.99 0.55
C GLN A 108 16.03 4.87 -0.26
N ILE A 109 14.72 4.97 -0.47
CA ILE A 109 13.98 3.98 -1.29
C ILE A 109 14.50 4.01 -2.73
N LEU A 110 14.65 5.19 -3.31
CA LEU A 110 15.12 5.34 -4.68
C LEU A 110 16.60 4.96 -4.86
N ALA A 111 17.38 4.97 -3.78
CA ALA A 111 18.78 4.56 -3.79
C ALA A 111 18.96 3.03 -3.72
N LEU A 112 17.90 2.26 -3.49
CA LEU A 112 18.00 0.81 -3.54
C LEU A 112 18.44 0.33 -4.93
N PRO A 113 19.12 -0.83 -5.05
CA PRO A 113 19.53 -1.32 -6.36
C PRO A 113 18.36 -1.40 -7.35
N PRO A 114 18.51 -0.84 -8.57
CA PRO A 114 17.43 -0.92 -9.55
C PRO A 114 17.09 -2.38 -9.91
N PRO A 115 15.80 -2.74 -10.08
CA PRO A 115 14.61 -1.89 -9.99
C PRO A 115 13.92 -1.92 -8.61
N ASP A 116 14.61 -2.32 -7.55
CA ASP A 116 14.02 -2.63 -6.24
C ASP A 116 13.27 -1.45 -5.62
N GLY A 117 13.84 -0.24 -5.71
CA GLY A 117 13.17 0.96 -5.20
C GLY A 117 11.85 1.25 -5.89
N GLU A 118 11.83 1.18 -7.21
CA GLU A 118 10.61 1.40 -7.99
C GLU A 118 9.59 0.29 -7.74
N LEU A 119 10.01 -0.97 -7.66
CA LEU A 119 9.14 -2.08 -7.30
C LEU A 119 8.48 -1.83 -5.95
N PHE A 120 9.27 -1.40 -4.96
CA PHE A 120 8.79 -1.13 -3.62
C PHE A 120 7.76 0.00 -3.62
N LEU A 121 8.06 1.13 -4.27
CA LEU A 121 7.14 2.26 -4.35
C LEU A 121 5.83 1.89 -5.04
N ARG A 122 5.90 1.18 -6.16
CA ARG A 122 4.72 0.77 -6.91
C ARG A 122 3.86 -0.19 -6.11
N ARG A 123 4.49 -1.08 -5.34
CA ARG A 123 3.77 -2.00 -4.46
C ARG A 123 3.07 -1.27 -3.32
N TYR A 124 3.78 -0.37 -2.63
CA TYR A 124 3.29 0.26 -1.40
C TYR A 124 2.56 1.59 -1.61
N LEU A 125 2.93 2.37 -2.63
CA LEU A 125 2.22 3.62 -2.92
C LEU A 125 1.07 3.44 -3.90
N TYR A 126 1.25 2.61 -4.92
CA TYR A 126 0.26 2.45 -5.98
C TYR A 126 -0.55 1.16 -5.88
N GLY A 127 -0.26 0.32 -4.90
CA GLY A 127 -1.03 -0.88 -4.64
C GLY A 127 -0.93 -1.94 -5.73
N GLU A 128 0.12 -1.91 -6.57
CA GLU A 128 0.30 -2.90 -7.61
C GLU A 128 0.67 -4.26 -7.03
N THR A 129 0.11 -5.33 -7.58
CA THR A 129 0.40 -6.70 -7.15
C THR A 129 1.74 -7.18 -7.69
N ALA A 130 2.31 -8.23 -7.09
CA ALA A 130 3.53 -8.86 -7.61
C ALA A 130 3.34 -9.34 -9.04
N ALA A 131 2.17 -9.85 -9.40
CA ALA A 131 1.86 -10.28 -10.76
C ALA A 131 1.87 -9.10 -11.74
N GLN A 132 1.25 -7.98 -11.38
CA GLN A 132 1.24 -6.76 -12.19
C GLN A 132 2.66 -6.21 -12.37
N LEU A 133 3.44 -6.16 -11.30
CA LEU A 133 4.83 -5.72 -11.33
C LEU A 133 5.68 -6.64 -12.20
N GLY A 134 5.45 -7.95 -12.12
CA GLY A 134 6.15 -8.93 -12.95
C GLY A 134 5.92 -8.70 -14.43
N VAL A 135 4.69 -8.37 -14.82
CA VAL A 135 4.37 -8.03 -16.23
C VAL A 135 5.11 -6.75 -16.64
N HIS A 136 5.04 -5.71 -15.81
CA HIS A 136 5.66 -4.42 -16.13
C HIS A 136 7.18 -4.50 -16.25
N PHE A 137 7.83 -5.23 -15.34
CA PHE A 137 9.30 -5.34 -15.30
C PHE A 137 9.83 -6.59 -16.00
N ASN A 138 8.96 -7.35 -16.65
CA ASN A 138 9.32 -8.57 -17.39
C ASN A 138 10.09 -9.57 -16.52
N MET A 139 9.52 -9.89 -15.36
CA MET A 139 10.08 -10.89 -14.46
C MET A 139 8.97 -11.73 -13.81
N PRO A 140 9.28 -12.97 -13.37
CA PRO A 140 8.29 -13.79 -12.67
C PRO A 140 7.81 -13.13 -11.38
N ALA A 141 6.55 -13.35 -11.01
CA ALA A 141 5.99 -12.82 -9.77
C ALA A 141 6.81 -13.28 -8.53
N ALA A 142 7.32 -14.51 -8.55
CA ALA A 142 8.18 -15.01 -7.47
C ALA A 142 9.46 -14.18 -7.33
N THR A 143 10.06 -13.77 -8.43
CA THR A 143 11.23 -12.88 -8.43
C THR A 143 10.89 -11.51 -7.86
N VAL A 144 9.73 -10.97 -8.23
CA VAL A 144 9.23 -9.71 -7.68
C VAL A 144 9.11 -9.81 -6.16
N ARG A 145 8.50 -10.88 -5.65
CA ARG A 145 8.34 -11.09 -4.20
C ARG A 145 9.69 -11.16 -3.48
N THR A 146 10.65 -11.87 -4.07
CA THR A 146 12.01 -11.98 -3.50
C THR A 146 12.68 -10.60 -3.43
N ARG A 147 12.57 -9.81 -4.49
CA ARG A 147 13.14 -8.46 -4.52
C ARG A 147 12.45 -7.52 -3.54
N LEU A 148 11.12 -7.59 -3.44
CA LEU A 148 10.36 -6.82 -2.45
C LEU A 148 10.77 -7.19 -1.02
N HIS A 149 11.00 -8.47 -0.75
CA HIS A 149 11.46 -8.94 0.55
C HIS A 149 12.83 -8.35 0.91
N ARG A 150 13.77 -8.36 -0.03
CA ARG A 150 15.09 -7.76 0.19
C ARG A 150 15.01 -6.25 0.40
N ALA A 151 14.19 -5.56 -0.39
CA ALA A 151 13.98 -4.13 -0.25
C ALA A 151 13.41 -3.80 1.13
N ARG A 152 12.42 -4.59 1.58
CA ARG A 152 11.83 -4.43 2.91
C ARG A 152 12.87 -4.58 4.01
N LEU A 153 13.70 -5.63 3.95
CA LEU A 153 14.74 -5.86 4.96
C LEU A 153 15.75 -4.71 5.01
N ALA A 154 16.17 -4.22 3.85
CA ALA A 154 17.09 -3.10 3.77
C ALA A 154 16.49 -1.82 4.38
N LEU A 155 15.22 -1.52 4.09
CA LEU A 155 14.54 -0.35 4.63
C LEU A 155 14.26 -0.47 6.12
N GLN A 156 13.91 -1.66 6.62
CA GLN A 156 13.75 -1.91 8.05
C GLN A 156 15.05 -1.64 8.80
N LYS A 157 16.17 -2.05 8.26
CA LYS A 157 17.48 -1.80 8.84
C LYS A 157 17.75 -0.29 8.93
N LEU A 158 17.48 0.46 7.86
CA LEU A 158 17.66 1.91 7.84
C LEU A 158 16.76 2.61 8.88
N LEU A 159 15.52 2.18 9.03
CA LEU A 159 14.59 2.73 10.01
C LEU A 159 15.04 2.50 11.44
N LYS A 160 15.67 1.36 11.71
CA LYS A 160 16.20 1.04 13.06
C LYS A 160 17.47 1.83 13.39
N GLU A 161 18.26 2.17 12.38
CA GLU A 161 19.50 2.94 12.54
C GLU A 161 19.22 4.45 12.62
N GLY A 162 18.06 4.87 12.13
CA GLY A 162 17.60 6.26 12.22
C GLY A 162 16.90 6.55 13.51
#